data_53b4971d508ec435f2e72c55eb8188f2
#
_entry.id   53b4971d508ec435f2e72c55eb8188f2
#
_cell.length_a   1.000
_cell.length_b   1.000
_cell.length_c   1.000
_cell.angle_alpha   90.00
_cell.angle_beta   90.00
_cell.angle_gamma   90.00
#
_symmetry.space_group_name_H-M   'P 1'
#
loop_
_entity.id
_entity.type
_entity.pdbx_description
1 polymer ?
#
loop_
_entity_poly.entity_id
_entity_poly.type
_entity_poly.pdbx_seq_one_letter_code
_entity_poly.pdbx_strand_id
1 'polypeptide(L)'
;CPIGAHSDHQLGKVTGFAVDQGIRMAYRAKKSGIVEIRSLNFATRAQWHINAVPDKCQNDWADYLRGATWALAKRYPLTKGVCGIIEGSLPIGGLSSSASVIITFLSALCKVNNIHMSEHEMIMTALDAENNYVGVSCGKLDQSCEVYSKKNHLLYLDTKDDSFELIPQHPDMKPYKIAIFFSGVERNLAGSKFNMRVDEAKSAAYALMAYAGMDYGKFEEARLRDVPREIFEQYKDRLPENWRKRATHFYTEFERVEKGAEAWRRGDIEAYGRLSFESGHSSIYNWET
;
A
#
# COMPACT_ATOMS: atom_id res chain seq x y z
N CYS A 1 -3.70 6.16 -5.34
CA CYS A 1 -3.95 7.12 -4.26
C CYS A 1 -3.72 8.53 -4.74
N PRO A 2 -4.78 9.35 -4.96
CA PRO A 2 -4.62 10.72 -5.41
C PRO A 2 -4.29 11.71 -4.27
N ILE A 3 -4.73 11.41 -3.04
CA ILE A 3 -4.46 12.22 -1.84
C ILE A 3 -4.24 11.29 -0.66
N GLY A 4 -3.20 11.52 0.14
CA GLY A 4 -2.83 10.73 1.31
C GLY A 4 -1.70 9.73 1.07
N ALA A 5 -1.05 9.77 -0.11
CA ALA A 5 0.08 8.89 -0.41
C ALA A 5 1.19 9.02 0.64
N HIS A 6 1.82 7.90 0.97
CA HIS A 6 2.94 7.83 1.92
C HIS A 6 2.63 8.29 3.35
N SER A 7 1.36 8.20 3.78
CA SER A 7 0.97 8.51 5.16
C SER A 7 0.42 7.28 5.91
N ASP A 8 0.03 6.25 5.21
CA ASP A 8 -0.58 5.02 5.74
C ASP A 8 0.32 4.24 6.69
N HIS A 9 1.63 4.15 6.42
CA HIS A 9 2.61 3.54 7.32
C HIS A 9 2.81 4.32 8.64
N GLN A 10 2.28 5.56 8.72
CA GLN A 10 2.22 6.38 9.93
C GLN A 10 0.80 6.46 10.50
N LEU A 11 -0.08 5.53 10.14
CA LEU A 11 -1.48 5.44 10.54
C LEU A 11 -2.31 6.66 10.10
N GLY A 12 -1.97 7.25 8.95
CA GLY A 12 -2.69 8.37 8.37
C GLY A 12 -4.02 7.98 7.74
N LYS A 13 -4.84 8.98 7.45
CA LYS A 13 -6.00 8.82 6.58
C LYS A 13 -5.57 8.90 5.12
N VAL A 14 -6.26 8.17 4.26
CA VAL A 14 -5.92 8.09 2.84
C VAL A 14 -7.17 8.04 1.98
N THR A 15 -7.04 8.43 0.72
CA THR A 15 -8.06 8.20 -0.32
C THR A 15 -7.50 7.33 -1.44
N GLY A 16 -8.37 6.57 -2.10
CA GLY A 16 -7.96 5.77 -3.22
C GLY A 16 -9.11 5.31 -4.09
N PHE A 17 -8.79 4.82 -5.28
CA PHE A 17 -9.72 4.07 -6.11
C PHE A 17 -8.98 3.03 -6.94
N ALA A 18 -9.69 1.95 -7.29
CA ALA A 18 -9.20 1.00 -8.26
C ALA A 18 -9.37 1.57 -9.68
N VAL A 19 -8.42 1.25 -10.54
CA VAL A 19 -8.48 1.51 -11.98
C VAL A 19 -8.92 0.23 -12.71
N ASP A 20 -9.29 0.35 -13.99
CA ASP A 20 -9.73 -0.78 -14.82
C ASP A 20 -8.59 -1.66 -15.36
N GLN A 21 -7.35 -1.22 -15.15
CA GLN A 21 -6.15 -1.99 -15.43
C GLN A 21 -5.75 -2.78 -14.19
N GLY A 22 -5.09 -3.93 -14.38
CA GLY A 22 -4.74 -4.75 -13.24
C GLY A 22 -3.94 -5.99 -13.63
N ILE A 23 -3.85 -6.91 -12.68
CA ILE A 23 -3.17 -8.19 -12.85
C ILE A 23 -4.21 -9.30 -13.04
N ARG A 24 -3.96 -10.17 -14.01
CA ARG A 24 -4.80 -11.32 -14.33
C ARG A 24 -4.01 -12.60 -14.19
N MET A 25 -4.66 -13.65 -13.74
CA MET A 25 -4.05 -14.96 -13.58
C MET A 25 -4.99 -16.06 -14.11
N ALA A 26 -4.48 -16.87 -15.04
CA ALA A 26 -5.10 -18.13 -15.41
C ALA A 26 -4.36 -19.27 -14.68
N TYR A 27 -5.10 -20.13 -13.97
CA TYR A 27 -4.46 -21.12 -13.11
C TYR A 27 -5.29 -22.42 -12.97
N ARG A 28 -4.59 -23.46 -12.51
CA ARG A 28 -5.19 -24.72 -12.06
C ARG A 28 -4.53 -25.21 -10.78
N ALA A 29 -5.29 -25.98 -9.99
CA ALA A 29 -4.77 -26.62 -8.79
C ALA A 29 -3.72 -27.68 -9.14
N LYS A 30 -2.68 -27.80 -8.31
CA LYS A 30 -1.63 -28.82 -8.40
C LYS A 30 -1.59 -29.63 -7.09
N LYS A 31 -2.10 -30.88 -7.13
CA LYS A 31 -2.21 -31.76 -5.93
C LYS A 31 -0.86 -32.08 -5.29
N SER A 32 0.24 -31.93 -6.02
CA SER A 32 1.59 -32.17 -5.51
C SER A 32 2.12 -31.06 -4.57
N GLY A 33 1.35 -30.02 -4.30
CA GLY A 33 1.82 -28.87 -3.51
C GLY A 33 2.81 -27.95 -4.22
N ILE A 34 3.18 -28.23 -5.45
CA ILE A 34 4.11 -27.39 -6.22
C ILE A 34 3.37 -26.17 -6.76
N VAL A 35 3.95 -25.00 -6.55
CA VAL A 35 3.61 -23.75 -7.23
C VAL A 35 4.54 -23.60 -8.43
N GLU A 36 3.97 -23.34 -9.60
CA GLU A 36 4.70 -23.12 -10.84
C GLU A 36 4.03 -22.00 -11.62
N ILE A 37 4.66 -20.83 -11.68
CA ILE A 37 4.09 -19.62 -12.29
C ILE A 37 5.01 -19.12 -13.39
N ARG A 38 4.41 -18.82 -14.54
CA ARG A 38 5.04 -18.09 -15.64
C ARG A 38 4.47 -16.68 -15.70
N SER A 39 5.31 -15.68 -15.73
CA SER A 39 4.88 -14.31 -16.04
C SER A 39 4.96 -14.08 -17.55
N LEU A 40 4.01 -13.31 -18.09
CA LEU A 40 4.07 -12.80 -19.45
C LEU A 40 4.84 -11.47 -19.54
N ASN A 41 5.03 -10.80 -18.40
CA ASN A 41 5.82 -9.56 -18.33
C ASN A 41 7.31 -9.81 -18.10
N PHE A 42 7.68 -10.97 -17.54
CA PHE A 42 9.06 -11.35 -17.23
C PHE A 42 9.43 -12.67 -17.92
N ALA A 43 10.66 -12.79 -18.40
CA ALA A 43 11.11 -13.95 -19.19
C ALA A 43 11.25 -15.24 -18.37
N THR A 44 11.23 -15.17 -17.03
CA THR A 44 11.55 -16.29 -16.15
C THR A 44 10.30 -17.00 -15.63
N ARG A 45 10.48 -18.29 -15.28
CA ARG A 45 9.52 -19.07 -14.49
C ARG A 45 9.94 -19.07 -13.03
N ALA A 46 8.95 -19.15 -12.15
CA ALA A 46 9.17 -19.35 -10.73
C ALA A 46 8.53 -20.67 -10.26
N GLN A 47 9.24 -21.41 -9.42
CA GLN A 47 8.77 -22.67 -8.88
C GLN A 47 9.21 -22.83 -7.42
N TRP A 48 8.29 -23.30 -6.57
CA TRP A 48 8.56 -23.70 -5.17
C TRP A 48 7.50 -24.67 -4.69
N HIS A 49 7.69 -25.26 -3.52
CA HIS A 49 6.66 -26.08 -2.86
C HIS A 49 6.00 -25.28 -1.73
N ILE A 50 4.68 -25.42 -1.54
CA ILE A 50 3.92 -24.68 -0.51
C ILE A 50 4.48 -24.85 0.91
N ASN A 51 5.09 -26.01 1.22
CA ASN A 51 5.71 -26.29 2.51
C ASN A 51 7.23 -26.04 2.53
N ALA A 52 7.79 -25.50 1.46
CA ALA A 52 9.23 -25.23 1.32
C ALA A 52 9.42 -23.91 0.54
N VAL A 53 8.77 -22.87 1.03
CA VAL A 53 9.00 -21.51 0.54
C VAL A 53 10.41 -21.09 0.97
N PRO A 54 11.26 -20.53 0.09
CA PRO A 54 12.56 -20.02 0.49
C PRO A 54 12.48 -19.06 1.67
N ASP A 55 13.37 -19.19 2.66
CA ASP A 55 13.37 -18.36 3.88
C ASP A 55 13.76 -16.89 3.59
N LYS A 56 14.39 -16.63 2.45
CA LYS A 56 14.84 -15.31 2.02
C LYS A 56 14.42 -15.02 0.59
N CYS A 57 14.22 -13.74 0.30
CA CYS A 57 14.00 -13.24 -1.05
C CYS A 57 15.12 -13.67 -1.99
N GLN A 58 14.74 -14.01 -3.22
CA GLN A 58 15.66 -14.36 -4.30
C GLN A 58 15.98 -13.17 -5.20
N ASN A 59 15.41 -12.00 -4.87
CA ASN A 59 15.54 -10.74 -5.61
C ASN A 59 15.00 -10.84 -7.04
N ASP A 60 13.91 -11.57 -7.21
CA ASP A 60 13.17 -11.66 -8.46
C ASP A 60 11.70 -11.28 -8.30
N TRP A 61 10.98 -11.15 -9.40
CA TRP A 61 9.57 -10.77 -9.44
C TRP A 61 8.64 -11.73 -8.65
N ALA A 62 9.05 -12.98 -8.46
CA ALA A 62 8.24 -13.98 -7.79
C ALA A 62 8.36 -13.94 -6.25
N ASP A 63 9.19 -13.09 -5.70
CA ASP A 63 9.29 -12.92 -4.24
C ASP A 63 7.97 -12.46 -3.63
N TYR A 64 7.19 -11.66 -4.34
CA TYR A 64 5.83 -11.28 -3.92
C TYR A 64 4.89 -12.48 -3.82
N LEU A 65 5.00 -13.45 -4.72
CA LEU A 65 4.19 -14.68 -4.72
C LEU A 65 4.68 -15.68 -3.66
N ARG A 66 6.00 -15.76 -3.45
CA ARG A 66 6.60 -16.54 -2.36
C ARG A 66 6.16 -16.00 -1.02
N GLY A 67 6.23 -14.67 -0.84
CA GLY A 67 5.73 -13.98 0.35
C GLY A 67 4.25 -14.24 0.60
N ALA A 68 3.42 -14.20 -0.43
CA ALA A 68 2.01 -14.54 -0.35
C ALA A 68 1.79 -15.99 0.11
N THR A 69 2.54 -16.95 -0.44
CA THR A 69 2.49 -18.35 0.01
C THR A 69 2.89 -18.49 1.47
N TRP A 70 4.00 -17.87 1.85
CA TRP A 70 4.55 -17.89 3.20
C TRP A 70 3.58 -17.26 4.23
N ALA A 71 3.00 -16.10 3.93
CA ALA A 71 2.04 -15.44 4.81
C ALA A 71 0.74 -16.23 4.97
N LEU A 72 0.25 -16.83 3.88
CA LEU A 72 -0.96 -17.66 3.91
C LEU A 72 -0.73 -18.96 4.69
N ALA A 73 0.41 -19.61 4.49
CA ALA A 73 0.75 -20.87 5.17
C ALA A 73 0.88 -20.73 6.70
N LYS A 74 1.17 -19.54 7.21
CA LYS A 74 1.15 -19.26 8.66
C LYS A 74 -0.26 -19.28 9.25
N ARG A 75 -1.28 -19.01 8.44
CA ARG A 75 -2.67 -18.84 8.87
C ARG A 75 -3.52 -20.06 8.56
N TYR A 76 -3.21 -20.74 7.46
CA TYR A 76 -4.03 -21.83 6.93
C TYR A 76 -3.18 -22.99 6.44
N PRO A 77 -3.60 -24.24 6.68
CA PRO A 77 -2.94 -25.39 6.09
C PRO A 77 -3.15 -25.42 4.58
N LEU A 78 -2.05 -25.41 3.82
CA LEU A 78 -2.08 -25.54 2.37
C LEU A 78 -1.84 -27.01 1.97
N THR A 79 -2.68 -27.53 1.08
CA THR A 79 -2.60 -28.91 0.57
C THR A 79 -2.34 -28.98 -0.93
N LYS A 80 -2.63 -27.88 -1.64
CA LYS A 80 -2.48 -27.81 -3.10
C LYS A 80 -1.66 -26.58 -3.48
N GLY A 81 -0.76 -26.79 -4.42
CA GLY A 81 -0.11 -25.70 -5.12
C GLY A 81 -0.92 -25.21 -6.32
N VAL A 82 -0.34 -24.31 -7.09
CA VAL A 82 -0.95 -23.68 -8.26
C VAL A 82 0.02 -23.75 -9.46
N CYS A 83 -0.48 -24.15 -10.61
CA CYS A 83 0.22 -23.97 -11.87
C CYS A 83 -0.53 -22.93 -12.68
N GLY A 84 0.15 -21.87 -13.15
CA GLY A 84 -0.54 -20.78 -13.84
C GLY A 84 0.35 -19.82 -14.60
N ILE A 85 -0.33 -18.92 -15.29
CA ILE A 85 0.26 -17.81 -16.05
C ILE A 85 -0.31 -16.52 -15.49
N ILE A 86 0.56 -15.55 -15.23
CA ILE A 86 0.20 -14.24 -14.71
C ILE A 86 0.62 -13.14 -15.69
N GLU A 87 -0.23 -12.13 -15.85
CA GLU A 87 -0.02 -10.97 -16.71
C GLU A 87 -0.51 -9.70 -16.01
N GLY A 88 0.29 -8.66 -16.05
CA GLY A 88 -0.06 -7.31 -15.64
C GLY A 88 -0.19 -6.38 -16.84
N SER A 89 -1.24 -5.58 -16.88
CA SER A 89 -1.45 -4.53 -17.89
C SER A 89 -0.93 -3.16 -17.46
N LEU A 90 -0.52 -3.02 -16.19
CA LEU A 90 0.04 -1.79 -15.63
C LEU A 90 1.55 -1.71 -15.86
N PRO A 91 2.09 -0.49 -16.09
CA PRO A 91 3.53 -0.26 -16.01
C PRO A 91 4.06 -0.68 -14.63
N ILE A 92 5.28 -1.21 -14.61
CA ILE A 92 5.93 -1.57 -13.35
C ILE A 92 6.38 -0.29 -12.64
N GLY A 93 5.81 -0.05 -11.45
CA GLY A 93 6.14 1.08 -10.57
C GLY A 93 5.04 2.14 -10.48
N GLY A 94 4.74 2.59 -9.27
CA GLY A 94 3.86 3.72 -8.95
C GLY A 94 2.36 3.46 -8.94
N LEU A 95 1.88 2.27 -9.33
CA LEU A 95 0.46 1.91 -9.33
C LEU A 95 0.17 0.60 -8.58
N SER A 96 0.84 0.39 -7.47
CA SER A 96 0.54 -0.72 -6.52
C SER A 96 0.60 -2.12 -7.15
N SER A 97 1.48 -2.33 -8.15
CA SER A 97 1.59 -3.63 -8.83
C SER A 97 2.03 -4.77 -7.88
N SER A 98 2.74 -4.46 -6.79
CA SER A 98 3.12 -5.41 -5.75
C SER A 98 1.90 -5.93 -4.97
N ALA A 99 1.04 -5.04 -4.48
CA ALA A 99 -0.19 -5.42 -3.80
C ALA A 99 -1.11 -6.21 -4.74
N SER A 100 -1.30 -5.73 -5.99
CA SER A 100 -2.12 -6.40 -7.00
C SER A 100 -1.67 -7.83 -7.29
N VAL A 101 -0.37 -8.07 -7.45
CA VAL A 101 0.15 -9.41 -7.72
C VAL A 101 0.00 -10.33 -6.51
N ILE A 102 0.23 -9.82 -5.30
CA ILE A 102 0.06 -10.58 -4.06
C ILE A 102 -1.41 -10.99 -3.90
N ILE A 103 -2.36 -10.05 -4.00
CA ILE A 103 -3.79 -10.31 -3.79
C ILE A 103 -4.34 -11.24 -4.87
N THR A 104 -3.95 -11.05 -6.13
CA THR A 104 -4.33 -11.95 -7.24
C THR A 104 -3.88 -13.39 -6.95
N PHE A 105 -2.64 -13.57 -6.49
CA PHE A 105 -2.09 -14.87 -6.21
C PHE A 105 -2.66 -15.50 -4.93
N LEU A 106 -2.85 -14.71 -3.86
CA LEU A 106 -3.55 -15.15 -2.64
C LEU A 106 -4.95 -15.66 -2.97
N SER A 107 -5.69 -14.93 -3.80
CA SER A 107 -7.03 -15.33 -4.24
C SER A 107 -7.02 -16.70 -4.95
N ALA A 108 -6.01 -16.94 -5.80
CA ALA A 108 -5.83 -18.23 -6.46
C ALA A 108 -5.51 -19.36 -5.49
N LEU A 109 -4.57 -19.13 -4.54
CA LEU A 109 -4.24 -20.12 -3.50
C LEU A 109 -5.41 -20.43 -2.58
N CYS A 110 -6.16 -19.41 -2.14
CA CYS A 110 -7.37 -19.58 -1.34
C CYS A 110 -8.40 -20.43 -2.09
N LYS A 111 -8.66 -20.12 -3.36
CA LYS A 111 -9.63 -20.83 -4.17
C LYS A 111 -9.30 -22.32 -4.33
N VAL A 112 -8.04 -22.66 -4.62
CA VAL A 112 -7.66 -24.09 -4.83
C VAL A 112 -7.60 -24.88 -3.53
N ASN A 113 -7.41 -24.21 -2.39
CA ASN A 113 -7.37 -24.83 -1.07
C ASN A 113 -8.70 -24.73 -0.31
N ASN A 114 -9.77 -24.18 -0.91
CA ASN A 114 -11.07 -23.94 -0.28
C ASN A 114 -10.97 -23.08 1.00
N ILE A 115 -10.10 -22.10 0.98
CA ILE A 115 -9.93 -21.13 2.09
C ILE A 115 -10.87 -19.95 1.84
N HIS A 116 -11.63 -19.60 2.86
CA HIS A 116 -12.49 -18.42 2.88
C HIS A 116 -11.89 -17.40 3.83
N MET A 117 -11.41 -16.29 3.29
CA MET A 117 -10.86 -15.18 4.05
C MET A 117 -11.83 -14.00 4.00
N SER A 118 -11.92 -13.27 5.08
CA SER A 118 -12.54 -11.93 5.07
C SER A 118 -11.67 -10.95 4.25
N GLU A 119 -12.28 -9.84 3.83
CA GLU A 119 -11.56 -8.77 3.13
C GLU A 119 -10.40 -8.24 3.99
N HIS A 120 -10.62 -8.03 5.29
CA HIS A 120 -9.60 -7.60 6.23
C HIS A 120 -8.45 -8.63 6.35
N GLU A 121 -8.74 -9.91 6.47
CA GLU A 121 -7.71 -10.96 6.51
C GLU A 121 -6.88 -11.01 5.22
N MET A 122 -7.51 -10.79 4.06
CA MET A 122 -6.81 -10.72 2.78
C MET A 122 -5.81 -9.57 2.77
N ILE A 123 -6.23 -8.37 3.21
CA ILE A 123 -5.38 -7.18 3.32
C ILE A 123 -4.21 -7.45 4.27
N MET A 124 -4.49 -7.95 5.47
CA MET A 124 -3.44 -8.21 6.47
C MET A 124 -2.48 -9.32 6.08
N THR A 125 -2.95 -10.32 5.31
CA THR A 125 -2.08 -11.39 4.78
C THR A 125 -1.19 -10.85 3.66
N ALA A 126 -1.72 -10.00 2.79
CA ALA A 126 -0.95 -9.34 1.73
C ALA A 126 0.10 -8.38 2.32
N LEU A 127 -0.27 -7.62 3.34
CA LEU A 127 0.65 -6.74 4.06
C LEU A 127 1.78 -7.51 4.76
N ASP A 128 1.47 -8.66 5.40
CA ASP A 128 2.46 -9.55 6.03
C ASP A 128 3.46 -10.09 4.99
N ALA A 129 2.97 -10.48 3.81
CA ALA A 129 3.82 -10.90 2.71
C ALA A 129 4.80 -9.81 2.27
N GLU A 130 4.33 -8.57 2.14
CA GLU A 130 5.13 -7.45 1.64
C GLU A 130 6.11 -6.95 2.69
N ASN A 131 5.68 -6.78 3.94
CA ASN A 131 6.51 -6.23 5.01
C ASN A 131 7.51 -7.24 5.55
N ASN A 132 7.07 -8.47 5.84
CA ASN A 132 7.88 -9.42 6.60
C ASN A 132 8.61 -10.44 5.72
N TYR A 133 8.19 -10.66 4.48
CA TYR A 133 8.91 -11.52 3.54
C TYR A 133 9.71 -10.70 2.53
N VAL A 134 9.07 -9.77 1.82
CA VAL A 134 9.75 -8.95 0.79
C VAL A 134 10.61 -7.86 1.44
N GLY A 135 10.23 -7.36 2.62
CA GLY A 135 11.02 -6.37 3.39
C GLY A 135 10.73 -4.92 3.00
N VAL A 136 9.54 -4.62 2.49
CA VAL A 136 9.09 -3.25 2.21
C VAL A 136 8.22 -2.76 3.36
N SER A 137 8.63 -1.70 4.05
CA SER A 137 7.91 -1.14 5.21
C SER A 137 6.67 -0.33 4.79
N CYS A 138 5.81 -0.88 3.94
CA CYS A 138 4.59 -0.21 3.48
C CYS A 138 3.48 -0.22 4.54
N GLY A 139 2.51 0.69 4.40
CA GLY A 139 1.23 0.62 5.08
C GLY A 139 0.23 -0.21 4.28
N LYS A 140 -1.04 -0.12 4.60
CA LYS A 140 -2.10 -0.97 4.03
C LYS A 140 -2.98 -0.29 2.98
N LEU A 141 -2.59 0.89 2.50
CA LEU A 141 -3.34 1.65 1.50
C LEU A 141 -3.56 0.84 0.22
N ASP A 142 -2.48 0.33 -0.37
CA ASP A 142 -2.52 -0.35 -1.66
C ASP A 142 -3.41 -1.60 -1.60
N GLN A 143 -3.21 -2.44 -0.60
CA GLN A 143 -3.99 -3.65 -0.37
C GLN A 143 -5.47 -3.33 -0.11
N SER A 144 -5.75 -2.25 0.64
CA SER A 144 -7.12 -1.82 0.93
C SER A 144 -7.82 -1.29 -0.33
N CYS A 145 -7.11 -0.54 -1.17
CA CYS A 145 -7.64 -0.10 -2.46
C CYS A 145 -8.03 -1.28 -3.36
N GLU A 146 -7.19 -2.31 -3.44
CA GLU A 146 -7.44 -3.50 -4.24
C GLU A 146 -8.69 -4.28 -3.76
N VAL A 147 -8.88 -4.37 -2.45
CA VAL A 147 -9.92 -5.21 -1.85
C VAL A 147 -11.24 -4.47 -1.67
N TYR A 148 -11.21 -3.21 -1.19
CA TYR A 148 -12.43 -2.48 -0.82
C TYR A 148 -13.02 -1.63 -1.95
N SER A 149 -12.22 -1.19 -2.94
CA SER A 149 -12.70 -0.24 -3.93
C SER A 149 -13.87 -0.77 -4.77
N LYS A 150 -14.78 0.13 -5.12
CA LYS A 150 -15.91 -0.14 -6.01
C LYS A 150 -15.95 0.90 -7.12
N LYS A 151 -16.46 0.48 -8.27
CA LYS A 151 -16.67 1.37 -9.43
C LYS A 151 -17.46 2.61 -9.01
N ASN A 152 -17.03 3.78 -9.45
CA ASN A 152 -17.66 5.08 -9.19
C ASN A 152 -17.70 5.47 -7.69
N HIS A 153 -16.77 4.94 -6.88
CA HIS A 153 -16.63 5.32 -5.49
C HIS A 153 -15.18 5.73 -5.21
N LEU A 154 -15.02 6.74 -4.37
CA LEU A 154 -13.76 7.04 -3.70
C LEU A 154 -13.72 6.23 -2.40
N LEU A 155 -12.65 5.47 -2.21
CA LEU A 155 -12.35 4.89 -0.91
C LEU A 155 -11.75 5.98 -0.02
N TYR A 156 -12.33 6.19 1.16
CA TYR A 156 -11.77 6.98 2.25
C TYR A 156 -11.50 6.03 3.41
N LEU A 157 -10.26 5.92 3.85
CA LEU A 157 -9.80 4.95 4.82
C LEU A 157 -9.02 5.62 5.94
N ASP A 158 -9.35 5.34 7.19
CA ASP A 158 -8.47 5.61 8.34
C ASP A 158 -7.63 4.35 8.62
N THR A 159 -6.32 4.44 8.39
CA THR A 159 -5.44 3.27 8.55
C THR A 159 -5.09 2.96 10.00
N LYS A 160 -5.55 3.77 10.96
CA LYS A 160 -5.36 3.54 12.40
C LYS A 160 -6.31 2.48 12.94
N ASP A 161 -7.58 2.54 12.56
CA ASP A 161 -8.64 1.66 13.08
C ASP A 161 -9.32 0.81 12.00
N ASP A 162 -8.86 0.91 10.75
CA ASP A 162 -9.40 0.22 9.58
C ASP A 162 -10.84 0.60 9.20
N SER A 163 -11.34 1.69 9.77
CA SER A 163 -12.64 2.23 9.36
C SER A 163 -12.53 2.82 7.95
N PHE A 164 -13.50 2.51 7.10
CA PHE A 164 -13.54 3.04 5.75
C PHE A 164 -14.93 3.42 5.29
N GLU A 165 -14.99 4.31 4.32
CA GLU A 165 -16.19 4.72 3.63
C GLU A 165 -15.98 4.63 2.13
N LEU A 166 -16.94 4.08 1.42
CA LEU A 166 -17.03 4.15 -0.02
C LEU A 166 -17.93 5.32 -0.42
N ILE A 167 -17.32 6.45 -0.72
CA ILE A 167 -18.04 7.68 -1.06
C ILE A 167 -18.45 7.62 -2.54
N PRO A 168 -19.75 7.54 -2.85
CA PRO A 168 -20.18 7.48 -4.25
C PRO A 168 -19.86 8.76 -5.00
N GLN A 169 -19.62 8.65 -6.30
CA GLN A 169 -19.53 9.80 -7.18
C GLN A 169 -20.83 10.60 -7.13
N HIS A 170 -20.72 11.91 -6.87
CA HIS A 170 -21.89 12.77 -6.80
C HIS A 170 -22.58 12.86 -8.18
N PRO A 171 -23.92 12.81 -8.26
CA PRO A 171 -24.65 12.85 -9.54
C PRO A 171 -24.30 14.05 -10.41
N ASP A 172 -24.11 15.22 -9.79
CA ASP A 172 -23.80 16.48 -10.49
C ASP A 172 -22.29 16.73 -10.67
N MET A 173 -21.45 15.74 -10.35
CA MET A 173 -20.01 15.87 -10.55
C MET A 173 -19.67 16.03 -12.01
N LYS A 174 -18.91 17.06 -12.37
CA LYS A 174 -18.44 17.27 -13.74
C LYS A 174 -17.66 16.03 -14.24
N PRO A 175 -17.79 15.68 -15.54
CA PRO A 175 -16.97 14.63 -16.13
C PRO A 175 -15.47 14.93 -15.94
N TYR A 176 -14.73 13.90 -15.55
CA TYR A 176 -13.27 13.98 -15.38
C TYR A 176 -12.60 12.75 -16.00
N LYS A 177 -11.30 12.86 -16.20
CA LYS A 177 -10.43 11.75 -16.61
C LYS A 177 -9.21 11.69 -15.70
N ILE A 178 -8.78 10.45 -15.39
CA ILE A 178 -7.51 10.20 -14.72
C ILE A 178 -6.48 9.96 -15.81
N ALA A 179 -5.43 10.79 -15.85
CA ALA A 179 -4.30 10.62 -16.75
C ALA A 179 -3.11 10.06 -15.96
N ILE A 180 -2.56 8.96 -16.44
CA ILE A 180 -1.39 8.32 -15.87
C ILE A 180 -0.22 8.51 -16.84
N PHE A 181 0.85 9.16 -16.36
CA PHE A 181 2.04 9.42 -17.16
C PHE A 181 3.19 8.55 -16.63
N PHE A 182 3.68 7.65 -17.48
CA PHE A 182 4.85 6.85 -17.16
C PHE A 182 6.11 7.70 -17.32
N SER A 183 6.90 7.82 -16.26
CA SER A 183 8.15 8.63 -16.26
C SER A 183 9.32 7.99 -17.04
N GLY A 184 9.17 6.75 -17.50
CA GLY A 184 10.26 5.98 -18.11
C GLY A 184 11.25 5.37 -17.10
N VAL A 185 11.01 5.54 -15.80
CA VAL A 185 11.88 5.00 -14.74
C VAL A 185 11.21 3.80 -14.10
N GLU A 186 11.79 2.63 -14.25
CA GLU A 186 11.41 1.43 -13.50
C GLU A 186 12.04 1.49 -12.09
N ARG A 187 11.23 1.23 -11.06
CA ARG A 187 11.67 1.25 -9.67
C ARG A 187 11.34 -0.08 -8.98
N ASN A 188 12.28 -0.55 -8.17
CA ASN A 188 12.05 -1.60 -7.20
C ASN A 188 11.98 -0.96 -5.80
N LEU A 189 10.83 -1.05 -5.13
CA LEU A 189 10.62 -0.47 -3.80
C LEU A 189 11.59 -1.03 -2.76
N ALA A 190 11.86 -2.35 -2.77
CA ALA A 190 12.78 -2.99 -1.83
C ALA A 190 14.22 -2.46 -1.93
N GLY A 191 14.66 -2.02 -3.13
CA GLY A 191 15.96 -1.39 -3.34
C GLY A 191 15.97 0.14 -3.28
N SER A 192 14.81 0.77 -3.04
CA SER A 192 14.68 2.23 -3.03
C SER A 192 14.97 2.81 -1.62
N LYS A 193 15.02 4.16 -1.55
CA LYS A 193 15.09 4.88 -0.27
C LYS A 193 13.76 4.88 0.52
N PHE A 194 12.76 4.08 0.13
CA PHE A 194 11.44 4.08 0.75
C PHE A 194 11.50 3.74 2.25
N ASN A 195 12.12 2.61 2.60
CA ASN A 195 12.25 2.19 4.00
C ASN A 195 12.98 3.24 4.86
N MET A 196 14.04 3.87 4.30
CA MET A 196 14.75 4.96 5.00
C MET A 196 13.81 6.13 5.32
N ARG A 197 12.92 6.52 4.38
CA ARG A 197 11.95 7.60 4.62
C ARG A 197 10.90 7.23 5.65
N VAL A 198 10.49 5.96 5.68
CA VAL A 198 9.61 5.44 6.74
C VAL A 198 10.28 5.55 8.11
N ASP A 199 11.57 5.22 8.20
CA ASP A 199 12.32 5.34 9.44
C ASP A 199 12.56 6.80 9.84
N GLU A 200 12.77 7.71 8.89
CA GLU A 200 12.81 9.16 9.14
C GLU A 200 11.48 9.67 9.72
N ALA A 201 10.33 9.19 9.21
CA ALA A 201 9.01 9.54 9.75
C ALA A 201 8.80 9.01 11.17
N LYS A 202 9.20 7.75 11.46
CA LYS A 202 9.20 7.18 12.81
C LYS A 202 10.12 7.96 13.76
N SER A 203 11.31 8.33 13.28
CA SER A 203 12.27 9.13 14.05
C SER A 203 11.68 10.50 14.41
N ALA A 204 10.95 11.14 13.48
CA ALA A 204 10.25 12.39 13.76
C ALA A 204 9.19 12.19 14.85
N ALA A 205 8.35 11.15 14.76
CA ALA A 205 7.34 10.84 15.76
C ALA A 205 7.97 10.62 17.15
N TYR A 206 8.99 9.77 17.21
CA TYR A 206 9.70 9.42 18.44
C TYR A 206 10.34 10.64 19.10
N ALA A 207 11.02 11.49 18.32
CA ALA A 207 11.64 12.71 18.82
C ALA A 207 10.61 13.73 19.31
N LEU A 208 9.49 13.92 18.59
CA LEU A 208 8.41 14.83 19.00
C LEU A 208 7.77 14.39 20.31
N MET A 209 7.49 13.10 20.49
CA MET A 209 6.98 12.56 21.75
C MET A 209 7.97 12.83 22.90
N ALA A 210 9.26 12.56 22.68
CA ALA A 210 10.30 12.82 23.69
C ALA A 210 10.42 14.31 24.03
N TYR A 211 10.37 15.22 23.05
CA TYR A 211 10.42 16.67 23.29
C TYR A 211 9.23 17.18 24.08
N ALA A 212 8.07 16.56 23.92
CA ALA A 212 6.84 16.90 24.62
C ALA A 212 6.69 16.21 25.99
N GLY A 213 7.63 15.34 26.37
CA GLY A 213 7.53 14.55 27.61
C GLY A 213 6.40 13.50 27.57
N MET A 214 5.98 13.10 26.38
CA MET A 214 5.00 12.03 26.20
C MET A 214 5.67 10.66 26.41
N ASP A 215 4.87 9.65 26.74
CA ASP A 215 5.32 8.26 26.67
C ASP A 215 5.49 7.87 25.20
N TYR A 216 6.69 7.44 24.82
CA TYR A 216 7.03 7.16 23.42
C TYR A 216 7.31 5.67 23.14
N GLY A 217 7.26 4.80 24.17
CA GLY A 217 7.38 3.34 24.00
C GLY A 217 8.59 2.90 23.19
N LYS A 218 8.39 1.95 22.26
CA LYS A 218 9.44 1.46 21.36
C LYS A 218 9.48 2.24 20.07
N PHE A 219 10.68 2.41 19.51
CA PHE A 219 10.88 3.11 18.23
C PHE A 219 10.06 2.51 17.07
N GLU A 220 9.98 1.19 17.00
CA GLU A 220 9.24 0.49 15.94
C GLU A 220 7.74 0.78 15.96
N GLU A 221 7.21 1.15 17.12
CA GLU A 221 5.80 1.45 17.35
C GLU A 221 5.47 2.94 17.19
N ALA A 222 6.48 3.81 17.13
CA ALA A 222 6.28 5.26 17.01
C ALA A 222 5.58 5.62 15.68
N ARG A 223 4.51 6.42 15.78
CA ARG A 223 3.74 6.89 14.62
C ARG A 223 3.40 8.37 14.77
N LEU A 224 3.48 9.09 13.67
CA LEU A 224 3.09 10.51 13.64
C LEU A 224 1.62 10.71 13.99
N ARG A 225 0.76 9.72 13.73
CA ARG A 225 -0.66 9.75 14.13
C ARG A 225 -0.87 9.86 15.64
N ASP A 226 0.07 9.38 16.43
CA ASP A 226 -0.03 9.39 17.88
C ASP A 226 0.54 10.67 18.50
N VAL A 227 1.11 11.54 17.68
CA VAL A 227 1.61 12.86 18.07
C VAL A 227 0.58 13.93 17.69
N PRO A 228 0.02 14.69 18.64
CA PRO A 228 -0.84 15.82 18.35
C PRO A 228 -0.15 16.84 17.42
N ARG A 229 -0.92 17.43 16.50
CA ARG A 229 -0.39 18.41 15.56
C ARG A 229 0.26 19.61 16.25
N GLU A 230 -0.32 20.04 17.37
CA GLU A 230 0.18 21.16 18.17
C GLU A 230 1.61 20.90 18.67
N ILE A 231 1.93 19.65 19.02
CA ILE A 231 3.27 19.21 19.40
C ILE A 231 4.22 19.31 18.21
N PHE A 232 3.80 18.87 17.02
CA PHE A 232 4.59 19.05 15.82
C PHE A 232 4.87 20.53 15.55
N GLU A 233 3.85 21.40 15.55
CA GLU A 233 4.03 22.84 15.31
C GLU A 233 4.95 23.49 16.33
N GLN A 234 4.88 23.08 17.60
CA GLN A 234 5.72 23.59 18.68
C GLN A 234 7.21 23.19 18.54
N TYR A 235 7.46 21.95 18.07
CA TYR A 235 8.82 21.38 18.11
C TYR A 235 9.44 21.10 16.74
N LYS A 236 8.73 21.36 15.63
CA LYS A 236 9.18 21.01 14.26
C LYS A 236 10.56 21.57 13.90
N ASP A 237 10.91 22.76 14.41
CA ASP A 237 12.20 23.41 14.12
C ASP A 237 13.37 22.79 14.90
N ARG A 238 13.11 21.92 15.87
CA ARG A 238 14.11 21.10 16.55
C ARG A 238 14.42 19.79 15.84
N LEU A 239 13.58 19.39 14.89
CA LEU A 239 13.79 18.18 14.11
C LEU A 239 14.88 18.38 13.05
N PRO A 240 15.70 17.35 12.78
CA PRO A 240 16.52 17.31 11.58
C PRO A 240 15.68 17.56 10.33
N GLU A 241 16.26 18.18 9.32
CA GLU A 241 15.53 18.64 8.12
C GLU A 241 14.69 17.52 7.46
N ASN A 242 15.29 16.33 7.26
CA ASN A 242 14.59 15.21 6.65
C ASN A 242 13.40 14.75 7.50
N TRP A 243 13.56 14.63 8.81
CA TRP A 243 12.49 14.23 9.71
C TRP A 243 11.34 15.25 9.71
N ARG A 244 11.70 16.54 9.73
CA ARG A 244 10.72 17.63 9.62
C ARG A 244 9.95 17.57 8.31
N LYS A 245 10.61 17.32 7.17
CA LYS A 245 9.98 17.13 5.88
C LYS A 245 8.95 15.98 5.92
N ARG A 246 9.30 14.80 6.44
CA ARG A 246 8.39 13.64 6.54
C ARG A 246 7.19 13.96 7.44
N ALA A 247 7.41 14.59 8.58
CA ALA A 247 6.32 15.00 9.46
C ALA A 247 5.43 16.07 8.80
N THR A 248 6.01 17.06 8.12
CA THR A 248 5.26 18.07 7.36
C THR A 248 4.37 17.38 6.30
N HIS A 249 4.92 16.43 5.55
CA HIS A 249 4.14 15.65 4.58
C HIS A 249 2.94 14.99 5.26
N PHE A 250 3.17 14.25 6.34
CA PHE A 250 2.12 13.53 7.06
C PHE A 250 0.98 14.46 7.52
N TYR A 251 1.29 15.53 8.24
CA TYR A 251 0.24 16.43 8.79
C TYR A 251 -0.51 17.19 7.70
N THR A 252 0.17 17.59 6.64
CA THR A 252 -0.50 18.28 5.53
C THR A 252 -1.31 17.32 4.65
N GLU A 253 -0.86 16.06 4.47
CA GLU A 253 -1.66 15.03 3.80
C GLU A 253 -2.91 14.68 4.58
N PHE A 254 -2.81 14.56 5.90
CA PHE A 254 -3.96 14.27 6.75
C PHE A 254 -5.10 15.27 6.55
N GLU A 255 -4.78 16.57 6.53
CA GLU A 255 -5.78 17.61 6.24
C GLU A 255 -6.30 17.55 4.80
N ARG A 256 -5.40 17.31 3.83
CA ARG A 256 -5.80 17.22 2.42
C ARG A 256 -6.76 16.06 2.18
N VAL A 257 -6.56 14.94 2.83
CA VAL A 257 -7.46 13.77 2.74
C VAL A 257 -8.86 14.13 3.21
N GLU A 258 -9.00 14.79 4.36
CA GLU A 258 -10.31 15.20 4.90
C GLU A 258 -11.00 16.19 3.98
N LYS A 259 -10.28 17.25 3.54
CA LYS A 259 -10.80 18.23 2.60
C LYS A 259 -11.15 17.60 1.25
N GLY A 260 -10.37 16.64 0.79
CA GLY A 260 -10.59 15.91 -0.46
C GLY A 260 -11.84 15.02 -0.41
N ALA A 261 -12.03 14.28 0.67
CA ALA A 261 -13.23 13.46 0.87
C ALA A 261 -14.49 14.34 0.89
N GLU A 262 -14.42 15.50 1.53
CA GLU A 262 -15.52 16.46 1.57
C GLU A 262 -15.79 17.11 0.20
N ALA A 263 -14.76 17.48 -0.54
CA ALA A 263 -14.90 17.97 -1.93
C ALA A 263 -15.57 16.93 -2.82
N TRP A 264 -15.17 15.65 -2.68
CA TRP A 264 -15.77 14.55 -3.43
C TRP A 264 -17.26 14.37 -3.10
N ARG A 265 -17.64 14.39 -1.80
CA ARG A 265 -19.05 14.27 -1.38
C ARG A 265 -19.93 15.37 -1.98
N ARG A 266 -19.39 16.58 -2.13
CA ARG A 266 -20.10 17.72 -2.74
C ARG A 266 -20.05 17.74 -4.27
N GLY A 267 -19.35 16.80 -4.90
CA GLY A 267 -19.18 16.78 -6.35
C GLY A 267 -18.21 17.85 -6.89
N ASP A 268 -17.43 18.49 -6.01
CA ASP A 268 -16.44 19.52 -6.40
C ASP A 268 -15.13 18.85 -6.85
N ILE A 269 -15.16 18.31 -8.06
CA ILE A 269 -14.01 17.64 -8.66
C ILE A 269 -12.83 18.58 -8.92
N GLU A 270 -13.09 19.87 -9.10
CA GLU A 270 -12.04 20.86 -9.29
C GLU A 270 -11.25 21.12 -7.99
N ALA A 271 -11.96 21.23 -6.85
CA ALA A 271 -11.31 21.31 -5.54
C ALA A 271 -10.53 20.02 -5.23
N TYR A 272 -11.12 18.85 -5.52
CA TYR A 272 -10.44 17.56 -5.36
C TYR A 272 -9.15 17.49 -6.21
N GLY A 273 -9.21 17.92 -7.46
CA GLY A 273 -8.06 17.99 -8.37
C GLY A 273 -6.94 18.91 -7.85
N ARG A 274 -7.29 20.10 -7.35
CA ARG A 274 -6.30 21.02 -6.74
C ARG A 274 -5.59 20.38 -5.54
N LEU A 275 -6.34 19.74 -4.65
CA LEU A 275 -5.78 19.00 -3.50
C LEU A 275 -4.88 17.85 -3.93
N SER A 276 -5.21 17.15 -5.02
CA SER A 276 -4.36 16.10 -5.60
C SER A 276 -3.02 16.66 -6.12
N PHE A 277 -3.03 17.84 -6.76
CA PHE A 277 -1.79 18.52 -7.17
C PHE A 277 -0.95 18.96 -5.96
N GLU A 278 -1.57 19.48 -4.91
CA GLU A 278 -0.88 19.84 -3.67
C GLU A 278 -0.26 18.61 -2.99
N SER A 279 -0.95 17.46 -3.01
CA SER A 279 -0.43 16.18 -2.54
C SER A 279 0.79 15.73 -3.35
N GLY A 280 0.71 15.83 -4.68
CA GLY A 280 1.84 15.55 -5.58
C GLY A 280 3.04 16.45 -5.29
N HIS A 281 2.82 17.76 -5.09
CA HIS A 281 3.86 18.71 -4.71
C HIS A 281 4.52 18.33 -3.37
N SER A 282 3.71 17.98 -2.36
CA SER A 282 4.23 17.51 -1.07
C SER A 282 5.01 16.19 -1.18
N SER A 283 4.59 15.29 -2.08
CA SER A 283 5.33 14.05 -2.37
C SER A 283 6.70 14.35 -2.96
N ILE A 284 6.83 15.35 -3.83
CA ILE A 284 8.12 15.75 -4.44
C ILE A 284 9.04 16.42 -3.40
N TYR A 285 8.56 17.40 -2.64
CA TYR A 285 9.42 18.26 -1.82
C TYR A 285 9.56 17.81 -0.36
N ASN A 286 8.56 17.12 0.19
CA ASN A 286 8.58 16.68 1.58
C ASN A 286 8.80 15.17 1.70
N TRP A 287 8.25 14.35 0.80
CA TRP A 287 8.54 12.91 0.78
C TRP A 287 9.73 12.57 -0.10
N GLU A 288 10.02 13.39 -1.12
CA GLU A 288 11.16 13.26 -2.05
C GLU A 288 11.11 11.98 -2.90
N THR A 289 9.92 11.68 -3.44
CA THR A 289 9.73 10.56 -4.39
C THR A 289 10.18 10.92 -5.79
#